data_fd4d18373b29e2e8b7a2d8fb98182c38
#
_entry.id   fd4d18373b29e2e8b7a2d8fb98182c38
#
_cell.length_a   1.000
_cell.length_b   1.000
_cell.length_c   1.000
_cell.angle_alpha   90.00
_cell.angle_beta   90.00
_cell.angle_gamma   90.00
#
_symmetry.space_group_name_H-M   'P 1'
#
loop_
_entity.id
_entity.type
_entity.pdbx_description
1 polymer ?
#
loop_
_entity_poly.entity_id
_entity_poly.type
_entity_poly.pdbx_seq_one_letter_code
_entity_poly.pdbx_strand_id
1 'polypeptide(L)'
;MRAPSLARLVAAGVLDAELAALVWLLVEDGIPVLVVGMEAVARDELLDALVAAMPGTRRPDRAAPVGEGRLVRVAGTLATSTPPGMLRAALGQTTGRSGLAATIEGTDLAEALAVLRRQGISDDEASFLGTVLVLRPVADRPTAEPDAVMSGRDQRVVAAHYLRPVARDTGGHVQRLGPAVLATWDADRGAYDHFGWGIYPELAARTGRRAGDLEAAHRARAEELRSRASTNPL
;
A
#
# COMPACT_ATOMS: atom_id res chain seq x y z
N MET A 1 -7.75 -8.14 -21.75
CA MET A 1 -6.65 -7.91 -20.78
C MET A 1 -7.01 -8.63 -19.48
N ARG A 2 -6.13 -9.47 -18.93
CA ARG A 2 -6.39 -10.22 -17.68
C ARG A 2 -6.27 -9.24 -16.51
N ALA A 3 -7.17 -9.33 -15.52
CA ALA A 3 -7.13 -8.45 -14.33
C ALA A 3 -5.79 -8.57 -13.60
N PRO A 4 -5.23 -7.47 -13.08
CA PRO A 4 -4.02 -7.52 -12.27
C PRO A 4 -4.24 -8.39 -11.03
N SER A 5 -3.24 -9.16 -10.62
CA SER A 5 -3.26 -9.93 -9.38
C SER A 5 -1.95 -9.79 -8.63
N LEU A 6 -1.97 -9.89 -7.31
CA LEU A 6 -0.75 -9.82 -6.50
C LEU A 6 0.29 -10.86 -6.91
N ALA A 7 -0.13 -12.10 -7.23
CA ALA A 7 0.80 -13.14 -7.68
C ALA A 7 1.52 -12.76 -8.99
N ARG A 8 0.84 -12.05 -9.91
CA ARG A 8 1.48 -11.55 -11.14
C ARG A 8 2.46 -10.42 -10.87
N LEU A 9 2.14 -9.52 -9.95
CA LEU A 9 3.05 -8.45 -9.55
C LEU A 9 4.29 -9.01 -8.84
N VAL A 10 4.12 -10.07 -8.04
CA VAL A 10 5.24 -10.79 -7.43
C VAL A 10 6.09 -11.47 -8.51
N ALA A 11 5.49 -12.17 -9.48
CA ALA A 11 6.21 -12.79 -10.59
C ALA A 11 6.95 -11.76 -11.47
N ALA A 12 6.39 -10.55 -11.60
CA ALA A 12 7.01 -9.42 -12.32
C ALA A 12 8.11 -8.71 -11.51
N GLY A 13 8.28 -9.03 -10.23
CA GLY A 13 9.26 -8.38 -9.35
C GLY A 13 8.87 -6.97 -8.90
N VAL A 14 7.61 -6.56 -9.06
CA VAL A 14 7.12 -5.24 -8.58
C VAL A 14 7.22 -5.14 -7.05
N LEU A 15 6.96 -6.25 -6.36
CA LEU A 15 7.20 -6.44 -4.94
C LEU A 15 7.42 -7.94 -4.70
N ASP A 16 8.03 -8.31 -3.57
CA ASP A 16 8.16 -9.72 -3.25
C ASP A 16 6.92 -10.29 -2.53
N ALA A 17 6.91 -11.60 -2.34
CA ALA A 17 5.77 -12.30 -1.76
C ALA A 17 5.56 -11.95 -0.28
N GLU A 18 6.61 -11.62 0.47
CA GLU A 18 6.51 -11.25 1.88
C GLU A 18 5.86 -9.88 2.05
N LEU A 19 6.34 -8.88 1.32
CA LEU A 19 5.72 -7.56 1.34
C LEU A 19 4.27 -7.60 0.83
N ALA A 20 4.03 -8.33 -0.27
CA ALA A 20 2.70 -8.49 -0.82
C ALA A 20 1.71 -9.12 0.18
N ALA A 21 2.15 -10.17 0.90
CA ALA A 21 1.35 -10.86 1.89
C ALA A 21 1.03 -9.96 3.10
N LEU A 22 2.02 -9.21 3.60
CA LEU A 22 1.81 -8.29 4.72
C LEU A 22 0.80 -7.20 4.35
N VAL A 23 1.01 -6.53 3.22
CA VAL A 23 0.11 -5.46 2.76
C VAL A 23 -1.30 -6.00 2.50
N TRP A 24 -1.42 -7.19 1.89
CA TRP A 24 -2.71 -7.84 1.69
C TRP A 24 -3.47 -8.04 3.00
N LEU A 25 -2.82 -8.58 4.05
CA LEU A 25 -3.44 -8.77 5.37
C LEU A 25 -3.88 -7.44 5.99
N LEU A 26 -3.06 -6.41 5.90
CA LEU A 26 -3.39 -5.08 6.44
C LEU A 26 -4.61 -4.48 5.74
N VAL A 27 -4.66 -4.57 4.41
CA VAL A 27 -5.79 -4.07 3.60
C VAL A 27 -7.06 -4.88 3.88
N GLU A 28 -6.96 -6.21 4.04
CA GLU A 28 -8.09 -7.08 4.40
C GLU A 28 -8.69 -6.72 5.76
N ASP A 29 -7.86 -6.33 6.71
CA ASP A 29 -8.28 -5.87 8.04
C ASP A 29 -8.72 -4.39 8.06
N GLY A 30 -8.85 -3.74 6.90
CA GLY A 30 -9.34 -2.38 6.76
C GLY A 30 -8.28 -1.30 7.02
N ILE A 31 -7.00 -1.64 7.07
CA ILE A 31 -5.93 -0.65 7.13
C ILE A 31 -5.84 0.07 5.79
N PRO A 32 -5.92 1.41 5.77
CA PRO A 32 -5.79 2.17 4.54
C PRO A 32 -4.45 1.93 3.83
N VAL A 33 -4.48 1.98 2.48
CA VAL A 33 -3.30 1.85 1.65
C VAL A 33 -3.19 3.00 0.65
N LEU A 34 -2.02 3.60 0.60
CA LEU A 34 -1.65 4.65 -0.33
C LEU A 34 -0.54 4.11 -1.25
N VAL A 35 -0.74 4.22 -2.56
CA VAL A 35 0.28 3.86 -3.55
C VAL A 35 0.83 5.14 -4.15
N VAL A 36 2.11 5.38 -3.94
CA VAL A 36 2.84 6.59 -4.35
C VAL A 36 3.77 6.25 -5.52
N GLY A 37 3.82 7.09 -6.53
CA GLY A 37 4.71 6.92 -7.68
C GLY A 37 4.42 7.97 -8.75
N MET A 38 5.30 8.10 -9.74
CA MET A 38 5.08 9.02 -10.86
C MET A 38 4.25 8.38 -11.98
N GLU A 39 4.45 7.08 -12.22
CA GLU A 39 3.78 6.36 -13.31
C GLU A 39 2.36 5.94 -12.91
N ALA A 40 1.36 6.53 -13.56
CA ALA A 40 -0.05 6.35 -13.22
C ALA A 40 -0.52 4.90 -13.40
N VAL A 41 -0.11 4.26 -14.51
CA VAL A 41 -0.53 2.89 -14.84
C VAL A 41 -0.02 1.93 -13.78
N ALA A 42 1.24 2.03 -13.36
CA ALA A 42 1.82 1.16 -12.35
C ALA A 42 1.16 1.34 -10.98
N ARG A 43 0.86 2.59 -10.56
CA ARG A 43 0.12 2.86 -9.33
C ARG A 43 -1.25 2.19 -9.33
N ASP A 44 -1.99 2.38 -10.43
CA ASP A 44 -3.34 1.83 -10.56
C ASP A 44 -3.32 0.29 -10.62
N GLU A 45 -2.36 -0.32 -11.32
CA GLU A 45 -2.21 -1.78 -11.37
C GLU A 45 -1.92 -2.37 -10.00
N LEU A 46 -1.03 -1.76 -9.22
CA LEU A 46 -0.73 -2.22 -7.86
C LEU A 46 -1.95 -2.07 -6.95
N LEU A 47 -2.61 -0.90 -6.98
CA LEU A 47 -3.79 -0.68 -6.17
C LEU A 47 -4.93 -1.64 -6.55
N ASP A 48 -5.18 -1.84 -7.85
CA ASP A 48 -6.20 -2.76 -8.35
C ASP A 48 -5.92 -4.20 -7.93
N ALA A 49 -4.65 -4.63 -7.94
CA ALA A 49 -4.27 -5.97 -7.49
C ALA A 49 -4.49 -6.18 -5.99
N LEU A 50 -4.19 -5.16 -5.17
CA LEU A 50 -4.45 -5.19 -3.73
C LEU A 50 -5.95 -5.25 -3.43
N VAL A 51 -6.74 -4.41 -4.09
CA VAL A 51 -8.21 -4.39 -3.94
C VAL A 51 -8.82 -5.71 -4.41
N ALA A 52 -8.36 -6.27 -5.54
CA ALA A 52 -8.86 -7.54 -6.07
C ALA A 52 -8.53 -8.75 -5.20
N ALA A 53 -7.50 -8.66 -4.35
CA ALA A 53 -7.12 -9.72 -3.43
C ALA A 53 -8.06 -9.82 -2.21
N MET A 54 -8.90 -8.82 -1.96
CA MET A 54 -9.82 -8.83 -0.82
C MET A 54 -10.95 -9.84 -1.00
N PRO A 55 -11.30 -10.62 0.03
CA PRO A 55 -12.43 -11.54 -0.01
C PRO A 55 -13.74 -10.80 -0.26
N GLY A 56 -14.54 -11.28 -1.19
CA GLY A 56 -15.90 -10.77 -1.42
C GLY A 56 -16.01 -9.47 -2.21
N THR A 57 -14.93 -8.92 -2.73
CA THR A 57 -14.99 -7.78 -3.65
C THR A 57 -15.31 -8.24 -5.08
N ARG A 58 -16.60 -8.17 -5.46
CA ARG A 58 -16.92 -7.83 -6.86
C ARG A 58 -16.26 -6.47 -7.13
N ARG A 59 -15.55 -6.33 -8.28
CA ARG A 59 -14.96 -5.06 -8.72
C ARG A 59 -15.82 -3.89 -8.28
N PRO A 60 -15.32 -2.98 -7.42
CA PRO A 60 -16.08 -1.79 -7.10
C PRO A 60 -16.26 -1.01 -8.40
N ASP A 61 -17.50 -0.76 -8.77
CA ASP A 61 -17.81 0.28 -9.74
C ASP A 61 -17.22 1.58 -9.19
N ARG A 62 -16.50 2.32 -10.00
CA ARG A 62 -15.71 3.51 -9.60
C ARG A 62 -16.50 4.58 -8.81
N ALA A 63 -17.78 4.38 -8.58
CA ALA A 63 -18.72 5.34 -7.99
C ALA A 63 -19.67 4.77 -6.92
N ALA A 64 -19.57 3.50 -6.50
CA ALA A 64 -20.53 2.95 -5.55
C ALA A 64 -20.06 3.04 -4.10
N PRO A 65 -20.86 3.61 -3.18
CA PRO A 65 -20.62 3.51 -1.74
C PRO A 65 -20.71 2.04 -1.31
N VAL A 66 -19.82 1.65 -0.46
CA VAL A 66 -19.52 0.26 -0.17
C VAL A 66 -19.88 -0.08 1.27
N GLY A 67 -20.59 -1.19 1.49
CA GLY A 67 -21.08 -1.66 2.79
C GLY A 67 -19.97 -2.20 3.73
N GLU A 68 -20.38 -2.62 4.92
CA GLU A 68 -19.49 -3.02 6.04
C GLU A 68 -18.33 -3.92 5.64
N GLY A 69 -17.13 -3.55 6.10
CA GLY A 69 -15.88 -4.31 5.87
C GLY A 69 -15.21 -4.06 4.52
N ARG A 70 -15.48 -2.95 3.85
CA ARG A 70 -15.03 -2.68 2.49
C ARG A 70 -14.04 -1.52 2.39
N LEU A 71 -13.25 -1.54 1.28
CA LEU A 71 -12.28 -0.52 0.95
C LEU A 71 -12.95 0.60 0.15
N VAL A 72 -12.87 1.84 0.62
CA VAL A 72 -13.28 3.02 -0.15
C VAL A 72 -12.11 3.41 -1.05
N ARG A 73 -12.29 3.29 -2.36
CA ARG A 73 -11.28 3.77 -3.32
C ARG A 73 -11.52 5.23 -3.64
N VAL A 74 -10.48 6.05 -3.51
CA VAL A 74 -10.50 7.43 -3.98
C VAL A 74 -10.50 7.43 -5.51
N ALA A 75 -11.43 8.15 -6.12
CA ALA A 75 -11.50 8.28 -7.57
C ALA A 75 -10.36 9.17 -8.07
N GLY A 76 -9.57 8.66 -9.02
CA GLY A 76 -8.42 9.37 -9.57
C GLY A 76 -7.21 9.42 -8.64
N THR A 77 -6.16 10.06 -9.12
CA THR A 77 -4.90 10.22 -8.39
C THR A 77 -4.87 11.53 -7.63
N LEU A 78 -4.42 11.48 -6.38
CA LEU A 78 -4.12 12.69 -5.61
C LEU A 78 -2.76 13.25 -6.06
N ALA A 79 -2.77 14.46 -6.56
CA ALA A 79 -1.58 15.18 -7.00
C ALA A 79 -1.54 16.57 -6.33
N THR A 80 -0.45 17.27 -6.53
CA THR A 80 -0.32 18.65 -6.06
C THR A 80 -1.35 19.60 -6.70
N SER A 81 -1.82 19.26 -7.91
CA SER A 81 -2.85 19.99 -8.66
C SER A 81 -4.29 19.57 -8.32
N THR A 82 -4.48 18.48 -7.55
CA THR A 82 -5.81 17.99 -7.18
C THR A 82 -6.51 18.99 -6.24
N PRO A 83 -7.77 19.37 -6.51
CA PRO A 83 -8.51 20.27 -5.63
C PRO A 83 -8.55 19.75 -4.18
N PRO A 84 -8.44 20.64 -3.18
CA PRO A 84 -8.54 20.26 -1.78
C PRO A 84 -9.88 19.58 -1.44
N GLY A 85 -9.85 18.65 -0.48
CA GLY A 85 -11.05 18.04 0.10
C GLY A 85 -11.51 16.73 -0.53
N MET A 86 -10.94 16.29 -1.66
CA MET A 86 -11.32 15.00 -2.28
C MET A 86 -11.05 13.83 -1.34
N LEU A 87 -9.87 13.78 -0.74
CA LEU A 87 -9.52 12.73 0.22
C LEU A 87 -10.36 12.81 1.49
N ARG A 88 -10.62 14.02 1.98
CA ARG A 88 -11.47 14.21 3.16
C ARG A 88 -12.92 13.74 2.91
N ALA A 89 -13.46 13.98 1.72
CA ALA A 89 -14.78 13.46 1.35
C ALA A 89 -14.78 11.92 1.32
N ALA A 90 -13.72 11.29 0.81
CA ALA A 90 -13.58 9.84 0.82
C ALA A 90 -13.43 9.27 2.25
N LEU A 91 -12.64 9.93 3.11
CA LEU A 91 -12.52 9.57 4.53
C LEU A 91 -13.86 9.67 5.26
N GLY A 92 -14.68 10.66 4.94
CA GLY A 92 -16.05 10.79 5.50
C GLY A 92 -16.99 9.64 5.10
N GLN A 93 -16.65 8.86 4.08
CA GLN A 93 -17.41 7.68 3.65
C GLN A 93 -16.92 6.39 4.32
N THR A 94 -15.76 6.41 4.98
CA THR A 94 -15.26 5.24 5.72
C THR A 94 -16.02 5.12 7.04
N THR A 95 -16.63 3.95 7.28
CA THR A 95 -17.36 3.64 8.52
C THR A 95 -16.87 2.32 9.09
N GLY A 96 -16.74 2.25 10.40
CA GLY A 96 -16.35 1.01 11.08
C GLY A 96 -14.97 0.50 10.65
N ARG A 97 -14.90 -0.72 10.08
CA ARG A 97 -13.68 -1.35 9.56
C ARG A 97 -13.41 -1.06 8.07
N SER A 98 -14.06 -0.08 7.50
CA SER A 98 -13.80 0.28 6.11
C SER A 98 -12.43 0.93 5.96
N GLY A 99 -11.56 0.33 5.14
CA GLY A 99 -10.29 0.91 4.77
C GLY A 99 -10.42 1.93 3.63
N LEU A 100 -9.35 2.64 3.35
CA LEU A 100 -9.23 3.56 2.22
C LEU A 100 -8.11 3.09 1.29
N ALA A 101 -8.33 3.21 -0.02
CA ALA A 101 -7.32 2.97 -1.03
C ALA A 101 -7.19 4.19 -1.94
N ALA A 102 -5.99 4.71 -2.09
CA ALA A 102 -5.73 5.86 -2.95
C ALA A 102 -4.39 5.77 -3.65
N THR A 103 -4.28 6.42 -4.82
CA THR A 103 -3.01 6.65 -5.51
C THR A 103 -2.59 8.11 -5.32
N ILE A 104 -1.30 8.33 -5.13
CA ILE A 104 -0.69 9.65 -4.93
C ILE A 104 0.45 9.82 -5.94
N GLU A 105 0.45 10.96 -6.64
CA GLU A 105 1.59 11.34 -7.46
C GLU A 105 2.71 11.88 -6.58
N GLY A 106 3.90 11.26 -6.67
CA GLY A 106 5.06 11.63 -5.89
C GLY A 106 6.17 10.60 -6.00
N THR A 107 7.34 10.93 -5.47
CA THR A 107 8.54 10.10 -5.56
C THR A 107 8.90 9.42 -4.24
N ASP A 108 8.35 9.88 -3.12
CA ASP A 108 8.66 9.36 -1.80
C ASP A 108 7.56 9.65 -0.76
N LEU A 109 7.80 9.20 0.46
CA LEU A 109 6.88 9.41 1.58
C LEU A 109 6.70 10.91 1.92
N ALA A 110 7.75 11.72 1.83
CA ALA A 110 7.68 13.14 2.21
C ALA A 110 6.78 13.92 1.24
N GLU A 111 6.90 13.65 -0.07
CA GLU A 111 6.01 14.23 -1.08
C GLU A 111 4.56 13.76 -0.89
N ALA A 112 4.35 12.46 -0.60
CA ALA A 112 3.01 11.95 -0.31
C ALA A 112 2.37 12.67 0.88
N LEU A 113 3.09 12.85 1.99
CA LEU A 113 2.62 13.59 3.16
C LEU A 113 2.34 15.07 2.83
N ALA A 114 3.15 15.68 1.96
CA ALA A 114 2.91 17.05 1.49
C ALA A 114 1.61 17.16 0.66
N VAL A 115 1.32 16.16 -0.20
CA VAL A 115 0.04 16.10 -0.94
C VAL A 115 -1.13 15.95 0.04
N LEU A 116 -1.01 15.07 1.05
CA LEU A 116 -2.04 14.89 2.07
C LEU A 116 -2.35 16.19 2.83
N ARG A 117 -1.33 16.94 3.24
CA ARG A 117 -1.52 18.24 3.90
C ARG A 117 -2.25 19.24 2.99
N ARG A 118 -1.95 19.28 1.69
CA ARG A 118 -2.67 20.13 0.72
C ARG A 118 -4.12 19.69 0.56
N GLN A 119 -4.43 18.41 0.72
CA GLN A 119 -5.79 17.90 0.76
C GLN A 119 -6.53 18.25 2.07
N GLY A 120 -5.90 18.98 2.97
CA GLY A 120 -6.45 19.38 4.26
C GLY A 120 -6.41 18.28 5.32
N ILE A 121 -5.57 17.24 5.13
CA ILE A 121 -5.36 16.18 6.10
C ILE A 121 -4.24 16.61 7.05
N SER A 122 -4.53 16.71 8.31
CA SER A 122 -3.53 16.99 9.36
C SER A 122 -2.58 15.81 9.54
N ASP A 123 -1.42 16.04 10.17
CA ASP A 123 -0.45 14.98 10.45
C ASP A 123 -1.04 13.90 11.38
N ASP A 124 -1.93 14.28 12.29
CA ASP A 124 -2.64 13.34 13.14
C ASP A 124 -3.60 12.46 12.34
N GLU A 125 -4.40 13.04 11.44
CA GLU A 125 -5.27 12.28 10.54
C GLU A 125 -4.46 11.41 9.58
N ALA A 126 -3.34 11.92 9.03
CA ALA A 126 -2.45 11.16 8.17
C ALA A 126 -1.88 9.91 8.87
N SER A 127 -1.64 9.97 10.18
CA SER A 127 -1.16 8.82 10.96
C SER A 127 -2.11 7.62 10.93
N PHE A 128 -3.40 7.84 10.66
CA PHE A 128 -4.40 6.78 10.51
C PHE A 128 -4.48 6.19 9.09
N LEU A 129 -3.79 6.77 8.11
CA LEU A 129 -3.80 6.29 6.72
C LEU A 129 -2.99 5.00 6.49
N GLY A 130 -2.35 4.48 7.54
CA GLY A 130 -1.80 3.12 7.57
C GLY A 130 -0.62 2.91 6.65
N THR A 131 -0.81 2.22 5.53
CA THR A 131 0.29 1.73 4.69
C THR A 131 0.56 2.67 3.51
N VAL A 132 1.84 2.99 3.27
CA VAL A 132 2.29 3.76 2.11
C VAL A 132 3.31 2.93 1.33
N LEU A 133 3.02 2.65 0.06
CA LEU A 133 3.88 1.94 -0.88
C LEU A 133 4.46 2.93 -1.88
N VAL A 134 5.77 3.02 -1.96
CA VAL A 134 6.46 3.93 -2.88
C VAL A 134 6.98 3.15 -4.08
N LEU A 135 6.42 3.45 -5.26
CA LEU A 135 6.83 2.90 -6.54
C LEU A 135 7.87 3.80 -7.21
N ARG A 136 8.93 3.19 -7.72
CA ARG A 136 9.92 3.86 -8.57
C ARG A 136 10.33 2.97 -9.73
N PRO A 137 10.77 3.56 -10.85
CA PRO A 137 11.47 2.80 -11.88
C PRO A 137 12.79 2.28 -11.32
N VAL A 138 13.07 1.00 -11.59
CA VAL A 138 14.34 0.38 -11.25
C VAL A 138 14.98 -0.09 -12.56
N ALA A 139 16.11 0.48 -12.91
CA ALA A 139 16.88 0.06 -14.06
C ALA A 139 17.65 -1.24 -13.72
N ASP A 140 16.97 -2.38 -13.82
CA ASP A 140 17.60 -3.70 -13.67
C ASP A 140 18.49 -4.07 -14.87
N ARG A 141 18.48 -3.28 -15.96
CA ARG A 141 19.36 -3.40 -17.12
C ARG A 141 19.68 -2.03 -17.69
N PRO A 142 20.92 -1.75 -18.05
CA PRO A 142 21.21 -0.62 -18.91
C PRO A 142 20.51 -0.88 -20.25
N THR A 143 19.33 -0.29 -20.44
CA THR A 143 18.66 -0.27 -21.73
C THR A 143 19.55 0.54 -22.68
N ALA A 144 20.09 -0.12 -23.70
CA ALA A 144 20.94 0.50 -24.70
C ALA A 144 20.19 1.51 -25.59
N GLU A 145 18.90 1.72 -25.36
CA GLU A 145 18.09 2.66 -26.13
C GLU A 145 17.41 3.66 -25.18
N PRO A 146 17.75 4.97 -25.31
CA PRO A 146 17.19 6.03 -24.47
C PRO A 146 15.68 6.31 -24.71
N ASP A 147 15.08 5.75 -25.76
CA ASP A 147 13.69 5.99 -26.16
C ASP A 147 12.72 4.84 -25.84
N ALA A 148 13.17 3.81 -25.10
CA ALA A 148 12.26 2.74 -24.67
C ALA A 148 11.26 3.31 -23.68
N VAL A 149 9.99 3.42 -24.08
CA VAL A 149 8.87 3.72 -23.19
C VAL A 149 8.88 2.69 -22.07
N MET A 150 9.24 3.13 -20.85
CA MET A 150 9.30 2.26 -19.69
C MET A 150 7.91 1.65 -19.48
N SER A 151 7.81 0.34 -19.66
CA SER A 151 6.57 -0.38 -19.38
C SER A 151 6.38 -0.44 -17.86
N GLY A 152 5.14 -0.55 -17.38
CA GLY A 152 4.87 -0.70 -15.94
C GLY A 152 5.59 -1.89 -15.27
N ARG A 153 6.27 -2.76 -16.06
CA ARG A 153 7.10 -3.88 -15.59
C ARG A 153 8.44 -3.46 -15.01
N ASP A 154 8.89 -2.23 -15.29
CA ASP A 154 10.14 -1.70 -14.78
C ASP A 154 9.96 -0.95 -13.45
N GLN A 155 8.73 -0.94 -12.93
CA GLN A 155 8.38 -0.29 -11.67
C GLN A 155 8.50 -1.27 -10.51
N ARG A 156 9.02 -0.81 -9.38
CA ARG A 156 9.16 -1.59 -8.16
C ARG A 156 8.75 -0.80 -6.93
N VAL A 157 8.17 -1.45 -5.95
CA VAL A 157 7.97 -0.86 -4.62
C VAL A 157 9.36 -0.77 -3.96
N VAL A 158 9.95 0.43 -3.97
CA VAL A 158 11.29 0.64 -3.39
C VAL A 158 11.25 0.84 -1.88
N ALA A 159 10.10 1.26 -1.33
CA ALA A 159 9.90 1.39 0.11
C ALA A 159 8.43 1.17 0.46
N ALA A 160 8.21 0.52 1.59
CA ALA A 160 6.90 0.38 2.21
C ALA A 160 6.97 0.91 3.64
N HIS A 161 6.02 1.77 3.99
CA HIS A 161 5.96 2.43 5.29
C HIS A 161 4.62 2.16 5.97
N TYR A 162 4.64 2.14 7.29
CA TYR A 162 3.46 2.13 8.13
C TYR A 162 3.38 3.43 8.92
N LEU A 163 2.33 4.22 8.66
CA LEU A 163 2.04 5.44 9.41
C LEU A 163 1.45 5.05 10.75
N ARG A 164 2.20 5.30 11.82
CA ARG A 164 1.81 4.93 13.18
C ARG A 164 0.74 5.86 13.70
N PRO A 165 -0.41 5.36 14.16
CA PRO A 165 -1.43 6.19 14.78
C PRO A 165 -0.86 6.94 15.99
N VAL A 166 -1.32 8.18 16.14
CA VAL A 166 -1.02 8.96 17.34
C VAL A 166 -1.55 8.22 18.58
N ALA A 167 -0.67 7.90 19.49
CA ALA A 167 -1.03 7.30 20.76
C ALA A 167 -1.15 8.37 21.85
N ARG A 168 -1.95 8.08 22.88
CA ARG A 168 -1.99 8.87 24.11
C ARG A 168 -1.56 7.98 25.25
N ASP A 169 -0.67 8.48 26.09
CA ASP A 169 -0.30 7.80 27.32
C ASP A 169 -1.41 7.89 28.37
N THR A 170 -1.24 7.21 29.49
CA THR A 170 -2.19 7.22 30.60
C THR A 170 -2.39 8.61 31.22
N GLY A 171 -1.44 9.52 31.05
CA GLY A 171 -1.50 10.94 31.45
C GLY A 171 -2.18 11.84 30.43
N GLY A 172 -2.60 11.28 29.26
CA GLY A 172 -3.22 12.04 28.18
C GLY A 172 -2.24 12.75 27.25
N HIS A 173 -0.92 12.59 27.45
CA HIS A 173 0.08 13.19 26.58
C HIS A 173 0.07 12.51 25.22
N VAL A 174 0.18 13.33 24.18
CA VAL A 174 0.22 12.86 22.79
C VAL A 174 1.62 12.34 22.47
N GLN A 175 1.70 11.05 22.13
CA GLN A 175 2.92 10.43 21.65
C GLN A 175 2.82 10.24 20.14
N ARG A 176 3.67 10.93 19.39
CA ARG A 176 3.80 10.80 17.95
C ARG A 176 5.04 9.97 17.64
N LEU A 177 4.85 8.78 17.10
CA LEU A 177 5.93 7.96 16.57
C LEU A 177 6.09 8.24 15.08
N GLY A 178 7.34 8.31 14.62
CA GLY A 178 7.62 8.41 13.19
C GLY A 178 7.10 7.18 12.42
N PRO A 179 6.90 7.28 11.10
CA PRO A 179 6.55 6.15 10.26
C PRO A 179 7.53 4.99 10.45
N ALA A 180 7.01 3.78 10.59
CA ALA A 180 7.85 2.59 10.58
C ALA A 180 8.10 2.15 9.13
N VAL A 181 9.32 1.68 8.85
CA VAL A 181 9.63 1.02 7.59
C VAL A 181 9.18 -0.43 7.69
N LEU A 182 8.39 -0.90 6.71
CA LEU A 182 7.98 -2.30 6.59
C LEU A 182 8.99 -3.09 5.76
N ALA A 183 9.39 -2.51 4.63
CA ALA A 183 10.39 -3.09 3.74
C ALA A 183 11.06 -2.00 2.89
N THR A 184 12.29 -2.28 2.45
CA THR A 184 13.01 -1.49 1.45
C THR A 184 13.64 -2.40 0.41
N TRP A 185 13.67 -1.94 -0.83
CA TRP A 185 14.38 -2.60 -1.90
C TRP A 185 15.87 -2.25 -1.85
N ASP A 186 16.71 -3.24 -1.80
CA ASP A 186 18.17 -3.11 -1.95
C ASP A 186 18.55 -3.44 -3.41
N ALA A 187 18.92 -2.42 -4.17
CA ALA A 187 19.25 -2.56 -5.58
C ALA A 187 20.56 -3.34 -5.80
N ASP A 188 21.51 -3.24 -4.86
CA ASP A 188 22.80 -3.92 -4.97
C ASP A 188 22.67 -5.43 -4.78
N ARG A 189 21.75 -5.85 -3.90
CA ARG A 189 21.47 -7.27 -3.64
C ARG A 189 20.34 -7.83 -4.50
N GLY A 190 19.58 -6.97 -5.17
CA GLY A 190 18.38 -7.38 -5.90
C GLY A 190 17.32 -8.04 -5.00
N ALA A 191 17.18 -7.59 -3.76
CA ALA A 191 16.33 -8.19 -2.74
C ALA A 191 15.69 -7.15 -1.82
N TYR A 192 14.62 -7.55 -1.11
CA TYR A 192 14.02 -6.71 -0.07
C TYR A 192 14.65 -6.97 1.30
N ASP A 193 14.85 -5.89 2.05
CA ASP A 193 15.04 -5.91 3.49
C ASP A 193 13.70 -5.72 4.17
N HIS A 194 13.32 -6.66 5.04
CA HIS A 194 12.05 -6.66 5.76
C HIS A 194 12.22 -6.24 7.20
N PHE A 195 11.45 -5.24 7.66
CA PHE A 195 11.47 -4.68 9.01
C PHE A 195 10.12 -4.81 9.73
N GLY A 196 9.09 -5.27 9.04
CA GLY A 196 7.72 -5.38 9.56
C GLY A 196 7.62 -6.24 10.83
N TRP A 197 8.53 -7.21 11.00
CA TRP A 197 8.59 -8.06 12.20
C TRP A 197 8.74 -7.26 13.51
N GLY A 198 9.45 -6.13 13.47
CA GLY A 198 9.67 -5.27 14.64
C GLY A 198 8.41 -4.56 15.14
N ILE A 199 7.36 -4.50 14.33
CA ILE A 199 6.11 -3.82 14.67
C ILE A 199 4.88 -4.74 14.62
N TYR A 200 5.05 -6.06 14.52
CA TYR A 200 3.92 -7.01 14.53
C TYR A 200 2.98 -6.83 15.73
N PRO A 201 3.45 -6.59 16.97
CA PRO A 201 2.52 -6.34 18.07
C PRO A 201 1.64 -5.11 17.84
N GLU A 202 2.20 -4.05 17.24
CA GLU A 202 1.48 -2.82 16.92
C GLU A 202 0.46 -3.04 15.78
N LEU A 203 0.87 -3.72 14.70
CA LEU A 203 -0.02 -4.07 13.59
C LEU A 203 -1.15 -4.99 14.05
N ALA A 204 -0.85 -5.99 14.87
CA ALA A 204 -1.81 -6.91 15.41
C ALA A 204 -2.84 -6.22 16.30
N ALA A 205 -2.40 -5.31 17.17
CA ALA A 205 -3.30 -4.51 18.00
C ALA A 205 -4.26 -3.67 17.14
N ARG A 206 -3.76 -3.07 16.06
CA ARG A 206 -4.58 -2.27 15.14
C ARG A 206 -5.59 -3.11 14.35
N THR A 207 -5.24 -4.32 13.96
CA THR A 207 -6.11 -5.25 13.22
C THR A 207 -7.04 -6.06 14.13
N GLY A 208 -6.87 -5.97 15.45
CA GLY A 208 -7.61 -6.77 16.43
C GLY A 208 -7.19 -8.25 16.43
N ARG A 209 -5.99 -8.56 15.93
CA ARG A 209 -5.40 -9.91 15.92
C ARG A 209 -4.41 -10.08 17.09
N ARG A 210 -4.01 -11.31 17.38
CA ARG A 210 -2.82 -11.57 18.19
C ARG A 210 -1.58 -11.51 17.30
N ALA A 211 -0.44 -11.07 17.84
CA ALA A 211 0.80 -10.93 17.07
C ALA A 211 1.22 -12.27 16.41
N GLY A 212 1.16 -13.37 17.14
CA GLY A 212 1.47 -14.69 16.59
C GLY A 212 0.52 -15.15 15.48
N ASP A 213 -0.77 -14.79 15.57
CA ASP A 213 -1.76 -15.13 14.54
C ASP A 213 -1.51 -14.30 13.26
N LEU A 214 -1.15 -13.02 13.41
CA LEU A 214 -0.77 -12.16 12.29
C LEU A 214 0.49 -12.70 11.59
N GLU A 215 1.51 -13.08 12.35
CA GLU A 215 2.75 -13.66 11.84
C GLU A 215 2.50 -14.97 11.10
N ALA A 216 1.70 -15.87 11.67
CA ALA A 216 1.35 -17.13 11.03
C ALA A 216 0.57 -16.92 9.73
N ALA A 217 -0.41 -16.01 9.73
CA ALA A 217 -1.18 -15.66 8.54
C ALA A 217 -0.29 -15.01 7.46
N HIS A 218 0.65 -14.15 7.85
CA HIS A 218 1.60 -13.51 6.95
C HIS A 218 2.48 -14.56 6.25
N ARG A 219 3.07 -15.49 7.01
CA ARG A 219 3.91 -16.56 6.47
C ARG A 219 3.12 -17.46 5.50
N ALA A 220 1.90 -17.86 5.87
CA ALA A 220 1.06 -18.69 5.04
C ALA A 220 0.71 -18.00 3.70
N ARG A 221 0.38 -16.69 3.74
CA ARG A 221 0.08 -15.94 2.53
C ARG A 221 1.29 -15.67 1.65
N ALA A 222 2.45 -15.43 2.24
CA ALA A 222 3.69 -15.28 1.49
C ALA A 222 4.01 -16.56 0.71
N GLU A 223 3.85 -17.73 1.32
CA GLU A 223 4.04 -19.01 0.66
C GLU A 223 3.03 -19.24 -0.46
N GLU A 224 1.75 -18.94 -0.22
CA GLU A 224 0.71 -19.00 -1.24
C GLU A 224 1.05 -18.13 -2.46
N LEU A 225 1.50 -16.89 -2.23
CA LEU A 225 1.87 -15.97 -3.32
C LEU A 225 3.11 -16.44 -4.09
N ARG A 226 4.13 -16.99 -3.41
CA ARG A 226 5.31 -17.58 -4.08
C ARG A 226 4.90 -18.74 -4.97
N SER A 227 4.08 -19.66 -4.46
CA SER A 227 3.60 -20.82 -5.23
C SER A 227 2.81 -20.37 -6.46
N ARG A 228 1.88 -19.43 -6.31
CA ARG A 228 1.08 -18.91 -7.43
C ARG A 228 1.91 -18.15 -8.45
N ALA A 229 2.91 -17.38 -8.01
CA ALA A 229 3.82 -16.65 -8.90
C ALA A 229 4.65 -17.61 -9.74
N SER A 230 5.16 -18.70 -9.15
CA SER A 230 5.93 -19.73 -9.85
C SER A 230 5.10 -20.55 -10.86
N THR A 231 3.82 -20.75 -10.58
CA THR A 231 2.92 -21.56 -11.44
C THR A 231 2.40 -20.77 -12.65
N ASN A 232 2.40 -19.46 -12.61
CA ASN A 232 1.86 -18.59 -13.67
C ASN A 232 2.88 -17.54 -14.11
N PRO A 233 4.02 -17.95 -14.72
CA PRO A 233 5.00 -17.01 -15.24
C PRO A 233 4.37 -16.12 -16.30
N LEU A 234 4.91 -14.91 -16.48
CA LEU A 234 4.45 -13.81 -17.34
C LEU A 234 4.38 -14.20 -18.83
#